data_6b439f4222b0e36bd1b10c26d670f540
#
_entry.id   6b439f4222b0e36bd1b10c26d670f540
#
_cell.length_a   1.000
_cell.length_b   1.000
_cell.length_c   1.000
_cell.angle_alpha   90.00
_cell.angle_beta   90.00
_cell.angle_gamma   90.00
#
_symmetry.space_group_name_H-M   'P 1'
#
loop_
_entity.id
_entity.type
_entity.pdbx_description
1 polymer ?
#
loop_
_entity_poly.entity_id
_entity_poly.type
_entity_poly.pdbx_seq_one_letter_code
_entity_poly.pdbx_strand_id
1 'polypeptide(L)'
;MSSHRFMKAIAAPVLLAAMLLAGPALHAETKTLLNVSYDPTRELYDDYNKAFKQYWKQKSGKDIGIRQSHGGSGKQARSVIDGLEADVVTLALSADIDVLATNGKLLPANWQTRLPNNSSP
;
A
#
# COMPACT_ATOMS: atom_id res chain seq x y z
N MET A 1 -35.46 70.51 -37.65
CA MET A 1 -35.98 69.30 -38.31
C MET A 1 -34.80 68.41 -38.68
N SER A 2 -34.75 67.29 -38.21
CA SER A 2 -34.02 66.10 -38.57
C SER A 2 -33.36 65.41 -37.35
N SER A 3 -34.00 64.35 -37.04
CA SER A 3 -33.61 63.44 -35.88
C SER A 3 -32.50 62.53 -36.33
N HIS A 4 -31.42 62.50 -35.66
CA HIS A 4 -30.46 61.39 -35.75
C HIS A 4 -30.55 60.49 -34.54
N ARG A 5 -31.14 59.32 -34.72
CA ARG A 5 -31.17 58.25 -33.76
C ARG A 5 -29.82 57.57 -33.73
N PHE A 6 -29.10 57.66 -32.62
CA PHE A 6 -27.94 56.89 -32.30
C PHE A 6 -28.37 55.50 -31.83
N MET A 7 -28.07 54.51 -32.68
CA MET A 7 -28.12 53.10 -32.25
C MET A 7 -26.90 52.79 -31.40
N LYS A 8 -27.11 52.56 -30.11
CA LYS A 8 -26.09 52.04 -29.22
C LYS A 8 -26.01 50.53 -29.42
N ALA A 9 -24.89 50.03 -29.98
CA ALA A 9 -24.57 48.64 -30.02
C ALA A 9 -24.19 48.16 -28.63
N ILE A 10 -24.93 47.20 -28.12
CA ILE A 10 -24.65 46.53 -26.85
C ILE A 10 -23.71 45.38 -27.14
N ALA A 11 -22.43 45.55 -26.81
CA ALA A 11 -21.48 44.46 -26.82
C ALA A 11 -21.66 43.66 -25.49
N ALA A 12 -22.23 42.49 -25.58
CA ALA A 12 -22.29 41.56 -24.50
C ALA A 12 -20.92 40.87 -24.32
N PRO A 13 -20.36 40.75 -23.11
CA PRO A 13 -19.15 40.02 -22.91
C PRO A 13 -19.45 38.50 -22.88
N VAL A 14 -18.94 37.79 -23.84
CA VAL A 14 -18.82 36.33 -23.81
C VAL A 14 -17.61 35.98 -22.91
N LEU A 15 -17.84 35.91 -21.62
CA LEU A 15 -16.84 35.54 -20.61
C LEU A 15 -17.52 34.64 -19.59
N LEU A 16 -17.96 33.44 -20.00
CA LEU A 16 -18.44 32.43 -19.06
C LEU A 16 -18.45 31.05 -19.70
N ALA A 17 -17.29 30.42 -19.91
CA ALA A 17 -17.22 28.98 -20.17
C ALA A 17 -15.78 28.43 -20.09
N ALA A 18 -15.04 28.71 -19.03
CA ALA A 18 -13.72 28.12 -18.82
C ALA A 18 -13.50 27.69 -17.36
N MET A 19 -14.55 27.35 -16.63
CA MET A 19 -14.43 26.82 -15.26
C MET A 19 -15.32 25.60 -15.11
N LEU A 20 -14.91 24.43 -15.56
CA LEU A 20 -15.53 23.15 -15.16
C LEU A 20 -14.80 21.95 -15.77
N LEU A 21 -13.46 21.88 -15.64
CA LEU A 21 -12.72 20.65 -15.92
C LEU A 21 -11.63 20.37 -14.87
N ALA A 22 -11.80 20.87 -13.65
CA ALA A 22 -11.11 20.31 -12.51
C ALA A 22 -11.97 19.18 -11.96
N GLY A 23 -12.02 18.05 -12.67
CA GLY A 23 -12.53 16.81 -12.10
C GLY A 23 -11.72 16.50 -10.83
N PRO A 24 -12.33 15.88 -9.80
CA PRO A 24 -11.58 15.46 -8.64
C PRO A 24 -10.43 14.58 -9.12
N ALA A 25 -9.21 14.98 -8.84
CA ALA A 25 -8.05 14.11 -9.04
C ALA A 25 -8.35 12.85 -8.20
N LEU A 26 -8.66 11.75 -8.87
CA LEU A 26 -8.75 10.44 -8.24
C LEU A 26 -7.37 10.17 -7.64
N HIS A 27 -7.21 10.48 -6.37
CA HIS A 27 -6.07 10.04 -5.59
C HIS A 27 -6.17 8.52 -5.59
N ALA A 28 -5.35 7.88 -6.39
CA ALA A 28 -5.22 6.44 -6.34
C ALA A 28 -4.84 6.08 -4.90
N GLU A 29 -5.69 5.33 -4.21
CA GLU A 29 -5.45 4.91 -2.84
C GLU A 29 -4.10 4.20 -2.77
N THR A 30 -3.20 4.70 -1.93
CA THR A 30 -1.88 4.09 -1.77
C THR A 30 -2.04 2.74 -1.07
N LYS A 31 -1.77 1.67 -1.79
CA LYS A 31 -1.78 0.32 -1.22
C LYS A 31 -0.81 0.24 -0.06
N THR A 32 -1.25 -0.31 1.06
CA THR A 32 -0.42 -0.49 2.26
C THR A 32 -0.27 -1.97 2.57
N LEU A 33 0.97 -2.42 2.76
CA LEU A 33 1.31 -3.76 3.22
C LEU A 33 1.57 -3.76 4.73
N LEU A 34 1.22 -4.85 5.40
CA LEU A 34 1.58 -5.10 6.79
C LEU A 34 2.67 -6.18 6.86
N ASN A 35 3.85 -5.79 7.34
CA ASN A 35 4.94 -6.71 7.66
C ASN A 35 4.91 -7.05 9.15
N VAL A 36 4.65 -8.29 9.46
CA VAL A 36 4.66 -8.85 10.82
C VAL A 36 5.95 -9.61 11.02
N SER A 37 6.79 -9.20 11.98
CA SER A 37 8.09 -9.81 12.21
C SER A 37 8.42 -9.96 13.69
N TYR A 38 9.41 -10.79 14.01
CA TYR A 38 9.90 -10.90 15.39
C TYR A 38 10.93 -9.81 15.70
N ASP A 39 11.07 -9.45 16.97
CA ASP A 39 11.77 -8.24 17.42
C ASP A 39 13.20 -8.02 16.87
N PRO A 40 14.08 -9.03 16.80
CA PRO A 40 15.45 -8.82 16.29
C PRO A 40 15.56 -8.31 14.85
N THR A 41 14.49 -8.45 14.06
CA THR A 41 14.48 -8.00 12.64
C THR A 41 13.99 -6.57 12.47
N ARG A 42 13.72 -5.84 13.52
CA ARG A 42 13.14 -4.48 13.48
C ARG A 42 13.97 -3.52 12.64
N GLU A 43 15.25 -3.37 12.97
CA GLU A 43 16.16 -2.45 12.26
C GLU A 43 16.38 -2.87 10.82
N LEU A 44 16.54 -4.17 10.58
CA LEU A 44 16.64 -4.73 9.23
C LEU A 44 15.45 -4.29 8.36
N TYR A 45 14.24 -4.42 8.88
CA TYR A 45 13.04 -4.07 8.12
C TYR A 45 12.83 -2.57 7.98
N ASP A 46 13.32 -1.75 8.90
CA ASP A 46 13.31 -0.30 8.70
C ASP A 46 14.09 0.10 7.45
N ASP A 47 15.27 -0.47 7.26
CA ASP A 47 16.10 -0.18 6.10
C ASP A 47 15.60 -0.88 4.83
N TYR A 48 15.23 -2.16 4.94
CA TYR A 48 14.68 -2.93 3.83
C TYR A 48 13.43 -2.27 3.25
N ASN A 49 12.51 -1.85 4.09
CA ASN A 49 11.26 -1.22 3.66
C ASN A 49 11.50 0.13 2.95
N LYS A 50 12.50 0.92 3.38
CA LYS A 50 12.90 2.14 2.66
C LYS A 50 13.38 1.80 1.25
N ALA A 51 14.29 0.83 1.13
CA ALA A 51 14.82 0.37 -0.15
C ALA A 51 13.72 -0.21 -1.05
N PHE A 52 12.82 -1.03 -0.48
CA PHE A 52 11.70 -1.61 -1.22
C PHE A 52 10.73 -0.56 -1.75
N LYS A 53 10.39 0.46 -0.98
CA LYS A 53 9.53 1.57 -1.44
C LYS A 53 10.13 2.28 -2.64
N GLN A 54 11.44 2.56 -2.62
CA GLN A 54 12.13 3.19 -3.74
C GLN A 54 12.13 2.29 -4.98
N TYR A 55 12.49 1.01 -4.81
CA TYR A 55 12.45 0.02 -5.88
C TYR A 55 11.06 -0.09 -6.50
N TRP A 56 10.02 -0.20 -5.66
CA TRP A 56 8.64 -0.32 -6.13
C TRP A 56 8.18 0.91 -6.91
N LYS A 57 8.53 2.09 -6.43
CA LYS A 57 8.25 3.35 -7.13
C LYS A 57 8.90 3.41 -8.51
N GLN A 58 10.17 3.02 -8.59
CA GLN A 58 10.89 2.98 -9.87
C GLN A 58 10.29 1.95 -10.83
N LYS A 59 9.94 0.77 -10.32
CA LYS A 59 9.42 -0.34 -11.13
C LYS A 59 7.98 -0.13 -11.59
N SER A 60 7.11 0.38 -10.74
CA SER A 60 5.66 0.43 -10.96
C SER A 60 5.12 1.84 -11.22
N GLY A 61 5.90 2.88 -10.94
CA GLY A 61 5.46 4.28 -10.93
C GLY A 61 4.53 4.65 -9.77
N LYS A 62 4.21 3.68 -8.88
CA LYS A 62 3.24 3.84 -7.79
C LYS A 62 3.94 3.87 -6.43
N ASP A 63 3.36 4.64 -5.51
CA ASP A 63 3.78 4.60 -4.12
C ASP A 63 3.16 3.40 -3.40
N ILE A 64 3.86 2.92 -2.35
CA ILE A 64 3.38 1.84 -1.47
C ILE A 64 3.64 2.22 -0.02
N GLY A 65 2.62 2.05 0.83
CA GLY A 65 2.76 2.13 2.27
C GLY A 65 3.25 0.81 2.85
N ILE A 66 4.06 0.85 3.90
CA ILE A 66 4.43 -0.35 4.65
C ILE A 66 4.26 -0.04 6.13
N ARG A 67 3.39 -0.80 6.78
CA ARG A 67 3.22 -0.84 8.22
C ARG A 67 4.00 -2.01 8.79
N GLN A 68 4.43 -1.90 10.02
CA GLN A 68 5.19 -2.94 10.69
C GLN A 68 4.55 -3.29 12.03
N SER A 69 4.63 -4.58 12.38
CA SER A 69 4.33 -5.10 13.71
C SER A 69 5.50 -5.96 14.15
N HIS A 70 6.10 -5.65 15.29
CA HIS A 70 7.22 -6.39 15.84
C HIS A 70 6.86 -6.93 17.23
N GLY A 71 7.40 -8.08 17.58
CA GLY A 71 7.14 -8.70 18.87
C GLY A 71 7.79 -10.08 18.99
N GLY A 72 7.51 -10.79 20.07
CA GLY A 72 7.96 -12.18 20.21
C GLY A 72 7.37 -13.07 19.11
N SER A 73 8.18 -14.00 18.58
CA SER A 73 7.85 -14.81 17.40
C SER A 73 6.50 -15.54 17.54
N GLY A 74 6.33 -16.35 18.57
CA GLY A 74 5.06 -17.07 18.81
C GLY A 74 3.87 -16.15 19.09
N LYS A 75 4.10 -14.96 19.69
CA LYS A 75 3.05 -13.95 19.89
C LYS A 75 2.59 -13.38 18.55
N GLN A 76 3.52 -13.11 17.64
CA GLN A 76 3.20 -12.62 16.29
C GLN A 76 2.43 -13.68 15.50
N ALA A 77 2.86 -14.96 15.55
CA ALA A 77 2.12 -16.06 14.95
C ALA A 77 0.68 -16.11 15.43
N ARG A 78 0.47 -16.02 16.76
CA ARG A 78 -0.87 -16.02 17.35
C ARG A 78 -1.70 -14.82 16.89
N SER A 79 -1.12 -13.62 16.87
CA SER A 79 -1.84 -12.42 16.41
C SER A 79 -2.35 -12.57 14.98
N VAL A 80 -1.56 -13.20 14.11
CA VAL A 80 -1.97 -13.45 12.71
C VAL A 80 -3.10 -14.50 12.65
N ILE A 81 -3.00 -15.57 13.45
CA ILE A 81 -4.06 -16.58 13.55
C ILE A 81 -5.37 -15.96 14.10
N ASP A 82 -5.25 -15.05 15.04
CA ASP A 82 -6.38 -14.36 15.67
C ASP A 82 -6.96 -13.22 14.81
N GLY A 83 -6.46 -13.03 13.58
CA GLY A 83 -7.06 -12.13 12.59
C GLY A 83 -6.24 -10.88 12.24
N LEU A 84 -4.97 -10.76 12.67
CA LEU A 84 -4.11 -9.71 12.18
C LEU A 84 -3.78 -9.97 10.71
N GLU A 85 -4.31 -9.12 9.82
CA GLU A 85 -4.14 -9.25 8.37
C GLU A 85 -2.71 -8.87 7.95
N ALA A 86 -1.82 -9.84 7.95
CA ALA A 86 -0.43 -9.69 7.53
C ALA A 86 -0.25 -10.04 6.06
N ASP A 87 0.48 -9.19 5.32
CA ASP A 87 0.90 -9.48 3.95
C ASP A 87 2.23 -10.24 3.91
N VAL A 88 3.10 -9.96 4.89
CA VAL A 88 4.41 -10.62 5.05
C VAL A 88 4.60 -11.00 6.50
N VAL A 89 5.09 -12.21 6.73
CA VAL A 89 5.39 -12.72 8.08
C VAL A 89 6.81 -13.26 8.12
N THR A 90 7.61 -12.78 9.08
CA THR A 90 8.98 -13.25 9.34
C THR A 90 9.13 -13.61 10.81
N LEU A 91 9.24 -14.88 11.08
CA LEU A 91 9.30 -15.42 12.45
C LEU A 91 10.62 -16.14 12.71
N ALA A 92 10.93 -16.38 13.97
CA ALA A 92 12.21 -16.96 14.38
C ALA A 92 12.34 -18.45 14.06
N LEU A 93 11.23 -19.19 14.09
CA LEU A 93 11.22 -20.64 14.01
C LEU A 93 10.25 -21.15 12.95
N SER A 94 10.62 -22.22 12.27
CA SER A 94 9.71 -22.90 11.33
C SER A 94 8.42 -23.36 12.03
N ALA A 95 8.50 -23.80 13.28
CA ALA A 95 7.34 -24.18 14.08
C ALA A 95 6.32 -23.03 14.24
N ASP A 96 6.78 -21.79 14.34
CA ASP A 96 5.88 -20.61 14.40
C ASP A 96 5.19 -20.34 13.04
N ILE A 97 5.82 -20.73 11.94
CA ILE A 97 5.18 -20.69 10.61
C ILE A 97 4.25 -21.89 10.43
N ASP A 98 4.64 -23.08 10.92
CA ASP A 98 3.80 -24.28 10.83
C ASP A 98 2.42 -24.07 11.46
N VAL A 99 2.32 -23.36 12.58
CA VAL A 99 1.03 -23.10 13.21
C VAL A 99 0.14 -22.14 12.37
N LEU A 100 0.72 -21.30 11.52
CA LEU A 100 -0.05 -20.51 10.54
C LEU A 100 -0.70 -21.41 9.49
N ALA A 101 0.00 -22.49 9.10
CA ALA A 101 -0.52 -23.47 8.15
C ALA A 101 -1.55 -24.40 8.80
N THR A 102 -1.23 -24.97 9.97
CA THR A 102 -2.04 -26.01 10.61
C THR A 102 -3.25 -25.46 11.37
N ASN A 103 -3.06 -24.42 12.16
CA ASN A 103 -4.10 -23.85 13.01
C ASN A 103 -4.82 -22.69 12.32
N GLY A 104 -4.07 -21.81 11.68
CA GLY A 104 -4.62 -20.67 10.96
C GLY A 104 -5.17 -21.00 9.58
N LYS A 105 -4.71 -22.09 8.97
CA LYS A 105 -5.00 -22.47 7.57
C LYS A 105 -4.71 -21.34 6.57
N LEU A 106 -3.72 -20.52 6.89
CA LEU A 106 -3.34 -19.35 6.11
C LEU A 106 -2.28 -19.66 5.05
N LEU A 107 -1.63 -20.82 5.19
CA LEU A 107 -0.60 -21.32 4.27
C LEU A 107 -0.90 -22.78 3.88
N PRO A 108 -0.44 -23.23 2.71
CA PRO A 108 -0.46 -24.65 2.37
C PRO A 108 0.36 -25.47 3.39
N ALA A 109 -0.06 -26.71 3.69
CA ALA A 109 0.66 -27.57 4.62
C ALA A 109 2.10 -27.89 4.14
N ASN A 110 2.34 -27.84 2.84
CA ASN A 110 3.65 -28.05 2.21
C ASN A 110 4.39 -26.75 1.90
N TRP A 111 4.15 -25.68 2.63
CA TRP A 111 4.77 -24.37 2.38
C TRP A 111 6.30 -24.43 2.26
N GLN A 112 6.95 -25.32 3.02
CA GLN A 112 8.40 -25.49 3.03
C GLN A 112 8.96 -26.02 1.69
N THR A 113 8.16 -26.68 0.89
CA THR A 113 8.62 -27.25 -0.40
C THR A 113 8.60 -26.25 -1.55
N ARG A 114 8.17 -25.02 -1.32
CA ARG A 114 8.03 -24.00 -2.36
C ARG A 114 9.36 -23.43 -2.85
N LEU A 115 10.38 -23.45 -2.01
CA LEU A 115 11.71 -22.96 -2.33
C LEU A 115 12.72 -24.12 -2.26
N PRO A 116 13.70 -24.17 -3.17
CA PRO A 116 14.61 -25.33 -3.26
C PRO A 116 15.45 -25.53 -2.01
N ASN A 117 15.77 -24.48 -1.27
CA ASN A 117 16.63 -24.56 -0.09
C ASN A 117 15.86 -24.53 1.23
N ASN A 118 14.57 -24.33 1.19
CA ASN A 118 13.67 -24.38 2.36
C ASN A 118 14.14 -23.57 3.58
N SER A 119 15.05 -22.66 3.43
CA SER A 119 15.56 -21.84 4.52
C SER A 119 16.15 -20.53 3.98
N SER A 120 16.09 -19.49 4.80
CA SER A 120 16.94 -18.32 4.60
C SER A 120 18.38 -18.65 4.99
N PRO A 121 19.37 -18.13 4.28
CA PRO A 121 20.78 -18.24 4.71
C PRO A 121 20.99 -17.50 6.03
#